data_79fbb179f17dc9488987a3cd590685e9
#
_entry.id   79fbb179f17dc9488987a3cd590685e9
#
_cell.length_a   1.000
_cell.length_b   1.000
_cell.length_c   1.000
_cell.angle_alpha   90.00
_cell.angle_beta   90.00
_cell.angle_gamma   90.00
#
_symmetry.space_group_name_H-M   'P 1'
#
loop_
_entity.id
_entity.type
_entity.pdbx_description
1 polymer ?
#
loop_
_entity_poly.entity_id
_entity_poly.type
_entity_poly.pdbx_seq_one_letter_code
_entity_poly.pdbx_strand_id
1 'polypeptide(L)'
;MDINEILKHVDHTLLSPQATWDEIKQICDDAIKYHTASVCIPPSYVSQAAKYLGERVKICTVIGFPNGYSTTAVKAFETEDALANGAKEIDMVINIGWLKDKRYELIEDEIKKLKSICKDKVLKVIIETCFLTDDEKIRMCDIVTSAGADYIKTSTGFGTAGATFDDIKLFSEHI
;
A
#
# COMPACT_ATOMS: atom_id res chain seq x y z
N MET A 1 -7.23 -22.01 12.01
CA MET A 1 -6.27 -20.89 12.18
C MET A 1 -6.76 -20.03 13.32
N ASP A 2 -5.89 -19.69 14.28
CA ASP A 2 -6.26 -18.81 15.39
C ASP A 2 -6.48 -17.39 14.86
N ILE A 3 -7.53 -16.70 15.35
CA ILE A 3 -7.85 -15.34 14.94
C ILE A 3 -6.70 -14.37 15.24
N ASN A 4 -5.98 -14.58 16.34
CA ASN A 4 -4.84 -13.75 16.70
C ASN A 4 -3.69 -13.87 15.68
N GLU A 5 -3.51 -15.04 15.06
CA GLU A 5 -2.53 -15.20 13.98
C GLU A 5 -2.96 -14.47 12.70
N ILE A 6 -4.26 -14.45 12.40
CA ILE A 6 -4.79 -13.66 11.26
C ILE A 6 -4.55 -12.17 11.48
N LEU A 7 -4.84 -11.66 12.67
CA LEU A 7 -4.71 -10.24 12.99
C LEU A 7 -3.28 -9.72 12.86
N LYS A 8 -2.27 -10.55 13.09
CA LYS A 8 -0.86 -10.19 12.88
C LYS A 8 -0.49 -9.90 11.41
N HIS A 9 -1.37 -10.23 10.46
CA HIS A 9 -1.20 -9.96 9.04
C HIS A 9 -2.14 -8.87 8.51
N VAL A 10 -2.89 -8.21 9.40
CA VAL A 10 -3.87 -7.19 9.02
C VAL A 10 -3.26 -5.80 9.12
N ASP A 11 -3.34 -5.02 8.05
CA ASP A 11 -3.20 -3.57 8.10
C ASP A 11 -4.53 -2.98 8.54
N HIS A 12 -4.65 -2.54 9.81
CA HIS A 12 -5.88 -1.93 10.30
C HIS A 12 -6.05 -0.55 9.69
N THR A 13 -7.04 -0.40 8.79
CA THR A 13 -7.06 0.67 7.80
C THR A 13 -8.22 1.64 8.00
N LEU A 14 -7.91 2.96 7.97
CA LEU A 14 -8.89 4.04 7.83
C LEU A 14 -8.33 5.10 6.89
N LEU A 15 -8.86 5.15 5.65
CA LEU A 15 -8.43 6.07 4.59
C LEU A 15 -9.57 6.97 4.09
N SER A 16 -10.67 7.05 4.83
CA SER A 16 -11.80 7.90 4.50
C SER A 16 -11.37 9.37 4.43
N PRO A 17 -11.74 10.13 3.37
CA PRO A 17 -11.30 11.52 3.22
C PRO A 17 -11.74 12.45 4.37
N GLN A 18 -12.81 12.09 5.05
CA GLN A 18 -13.34 12.85 6.20
C GLN A 18 -12.86 12.31 7.57
N ALA A 19 -11.94 11.34 7.59
CA ALA A 19 -11.46 10.77 8.85
C ALA A 19 -10.86 11.85 9.76
N THR A 20 -11.27 11.85 11.00
CA THR A 20 -10.80 12.75 12.04
C THR A 20 -9.66 12.14 12.85
N TRP A 21 -8.93 12.98 13.60
CA TRP A 21 -7.90 12.47 14.50
C TRP A 21 -8.46 11.49 15.56
N ASP A 22 -9.64 11.75 16.09
CA ASP A 22 -10.24 10.87 17.11
C ASP A 22 -10.51 9.47 16.53
N GLU A 23 -10.97 9.38 15.28
CA GLU A 23 -11.18 8.11 14.59
C GLU A 23 -9.84 7.41 14.26
N ILE A 24 -8.82 8.16 13.80
CA ILE A 24 -7.47 7.64 13.58
C ILE A 24 -6.86 7.11 14.90
N LYS A 25 -7.04 7.85 15.98
CA LYS A 25 -6.59 7.43 17.31
C LYS A 25 -7.27 6.15 17.75
N GLN A 26 -8.57 6.00 17.48
CA GLN A 26 -9.31 4.77 17.82
C GLN A 26 -8.74 3.54 17.11
N ILE A 27 -8.46 3.63 15.80
CA ILE A 27 -7.84 2.48 15.12
C ILE A 27 -6.41 2.20 15.58
N CYS A 28 -5.67 3.22 16.03
CA CYS A 28 -4.37 3.02 16.67
C CYS A 28 -4.50 2.23 17.99
N ASP A 29 -5.49 2.57 18.80
CA ASP A 29 -5.77 1.87 20.06
C ASP A 29 -6.21 0.42 19.78
N ASP A 30 -7.06 0.19 18.79
CA ASP A 30 -7.47 -1.15 18.36
C ASP A 30 -6.28 -1.97 17.84
N ALA A 31 -5.41 -1.37 17.06
CA ALA A 31 -4.21 -2.05 16.55
C ALA A 31 -3.26 -2.48 17.68
N ILE A 32 -3.08 -1.66 18.71
CA ILE A 32 -2.32 -2.03 19.91
C ILE A 32 -2.99 -3.21 20.62
N LYS A 33 -4.30 -3.10 20.83
CA LYS A 33 -5.10 -4.09 21.56
C LYS A 33 -5.11 -5.46 20.89
N TYR A 34 -5.24 -5.47 19.56
CA TYR A 34 -5.39 -6.68 18.76
C TYR A 34 -4.09 -7.15 18.10
N HIS A 35 -2.99 -6.43 18.31
CA HIS A 35 -1.66 -6.76 17.75
C HIS A 35 -1.67 -6.93 16.24
N THR A 36 -2.28 -5.96 15.51
CA THR A 36 -2.27 -5.97 14.05
C THR A 36 -0.87 -5.70 13.49
N ALA A 37 -0.63 -6.06 12.21
CA ALA A 37 0.65 -5.86 11.54
C ALA A 37 1.03 -4.37 11.46
N SER A 38 0.06 -3.55 11.11
CA SER A 38 0.19 -2.09 11.01
C SER A 38 -1.14 -1.38 11.25
N VAL A 39 -1.09 -0.04 11.30
CA VAL A 39 -2.22 0.86 11.01
C VAL A 39 -1.96 1.53 9.68
N CYS A 40 -2.94 1.51 8.76
CA CYS A 40 -2.85 2.20 7.49
C CYS A 40 -3.75 3.44 7.49
N ILE A 41 -3.13 4.63 7.41
CA ILE A 41 -3.78 5.93 7.67
C ILE A 41 -3.40 6.97 6.61
N PRO A 42 -4.19 8.06 6.47
CA PRO A 42 -3.85 9.13 5.54
C PRO A 42 -2.49 9.77 5.86
N PRO A 43 -1.70 10.18 4.84
CA PRO A 43 -0.35 10.73 5.03
C PRO A 43 -0.29 11.89 6.02
N SER A 44 -1.31 12.76 6.03
CA SER A 44 -1.40 13.93 6.92
C SER A 44 -1.41 13.59 8.41
N TYR A 45 -1.77 12.36 8.79
CA TYR A 45 -1.81 11.92 10.19
C TYR A 45 -0.58 11.12 10.62
N VAL A 46 0.34 10.77 9.71
CA VAL A 46 1.50 9.91 10.01
C VAL A 46 2.35 10.47 11.15
N SER A 47 2.72 11.76 11.09
CA SER A 47 3.55 12.38 12.14
C SER A 47 2.89 12.38 13.52
N GLN A 48 1.57 12.65 13.56
CA GLN A 48 0.82 12.65 14.80
C GLN A 48 0.67 11.24 15.37
N ALA A 49 0.36 10.25 14.50
CA ALA A 49 0.26 8.85 14.88
C ALA A 49 1.60 8.27 15.33
N ALA A 50 2.72 8.66 14.70
CA ALA A 50 4.06 8.24 15.10
C ALA A 50 4.39 8.69 16.54
N LYS A 51 4.05 9.92 16.89
CA LYS A 51 4.21 10.41 18.27
C LYS A 51 3.31 9.66 19.26
N TYR A 52 2.08 9.35 18.85
CA TYR A 52 1.13 8.64 19.68
C TYR A 52 1.48 7.17 19.90
N LEU A 53 1.84 6.46 18.83
CA LEU A 53 2.13 5.02 18.86
C LEU A 53 3.52 4.70 19.39
N GLY A 54 4.53 5.55 19.15
CA GLY A 54 5.93 5.16 19.33
C GLY A 54 6.24 3.92 18.49
N GLU A 55 6.88 2.92 19.10
CA GLU A 55 7.23 1.66 18.43
C GLU A 55 6.21 0.52 18.67
N ARG A 56 5.02 0.81 19.24
CA ARG A 56 4.04 -0.21 19.61
C ARG A 56 3.38 -0.89 18.41
N VAL A 57 3.16 -0.15 17.33
CA VAL A 57 2.57 -0.63 16.08
C VAL A 57 3.23 0.13 14.92
N LYS A 58 3.46 -0.54 13.82
CA LYS A 58 3.98 0.11 12.60
C LYS A 58 2.92 0.98 11.95
N ILE A 59 3.36 2.05 11.31
CA ILE A 59 2.49 2.92 10.51
C ILE A 59 2.73 2.63 9.03
N CYS A 60 1.65 2.28 8.34
CA CYS A 60 1.53 2.24 6.90
C CYS A 60 0.83 3.52 6.42
N THR A 61 1.20 4.02 5.25
CA THR A 61 0.45 5.08 4.59
C THR A 61 0.47 4.92 3.07
N VAL A 62 -0.34 5.70 2.39
CA VAL A 62 -0.61 5.54 0.96
C VAL A 62 0.04 6.65 0.12
N ILE A 63 0.47 6.32 -1.10
CA ILE A 63 1.19 7.21 -2.03
C ILE A 63 0.53 7.17 -3.40
N GLY A 64 0.33 8.35 -4.03
CA GLY A 64 -0.37 8.47 -5.30
C GLY A 64 -1.83 8.03 -5.24
N PHE A 65 -2.41 8.07 -4.07
CA PHE A 65 -3.65 7.39 -3.74
C PHE A 65 -4.89 8.30 -3.88
N PRO A 66 -6.07 7.75 -4.30
CA PRO A 66 -6.27 6.36 -4.72
C PRO A 66 -6.04 6.11 -6.21
N ASN A 67 -5.84 7.13 -7.02
CA ASN A 67 -5.95 7.05 -8.48
C ASN A 67 -4.66 6.60 -9.20
N GLY A 68 -3.50 6.67 -8.56
CA GLY A 68 -2.22 6.22 -9.11
C GLY A 68 -1.60 7.08 -10.22
N TYR A 69 -2.27 8.09 -10.74
CA TYR A 69 -1.84 8.87 -11.91
C TYR A 69 -0.97 10.11 -11.60
N SER A 70 -0.56 10.31 -10.35
CA SER A 70 0.45 11.31 -10.02
C SER A 70 1.78 10.98 -10.71
N THR A 71 2.59 11.99 -11.00
CA THR A 71 3.91 11.74 -11.59
C THR A 71 4.83 11.01 -10.62
N THR A 72 5.79 10.26 -11.14
CA THR A 72 6.79 9.55 -10.34
C THR A 72 7.55 10.49 -9.38
N ALA A 73 7.81 11.73 -9.80
CA ALA A 73 8.47 12.73 -8.95
C ALA A 73 7.61 13.10 -7.72
N VAL A 74 6.29 13.25 -7.91
CA VAL A 74 5.36 13.54 -6.81
C VAL A 74 5.28 12.35 -5.88
N LYS A 75 5.11 11.14 -6.39
CA LYS A 75 5.08 9.92 -5.55
C LYS A 75 6.39 9.71 -4.78
N ALA A 76 7.53 10.04 -5.40
CA ALA A 76 8.83 9.98 -4.73
C ALA A 76 8.89 10.95 -3.54
N PHE A 77 8.45 12.19 -3.74
CA PHE A 77 8.38 13.19 -2.66
C PHE A 77 7.42 12.78 -1.55
N GLU A 78 6.22 12.30 -1.90
CA GLU A 78 5.25 11.76 -0.92
C GLU A 78 5.86 10.62 -0.10
N THR A 79 6.63 9.73 -0.74
CA THR A 79 7.31 8.61 -0.06
C THR A 79 8.37 9.13 0.93
N GLU A 80 9.22 10.07 0.50
CA GLU A 80 10.25 10.68 1.35
C GLU A 80 9.62 11.38 2.56
N ASP A 81 8.57 12.18 2.34
CA ASP A 81 7.85 12.89 3.40
C ASP A 81 7.19 11.91 4.39
N ALA A 82 6.50 10.89 3.89
CA ALA A 82 5.86 9.88 4.73
C ALA A 82 6.86 9.16 5.63
N LEU A 83 8.02 8.74 5.08
CA LEU A 83 9.08 8.08 5.84
C LEU A 83 9.72 9.01 6.87
N ALA A 84 9.97 10.28 6.52
CA ALA A 84 10.49 11.28 7.44
C ALA A 84 9.52 11.56 8.60
N ASN A 85 8.22 11.46 8.36
CA ASN A 85 7.17 11.61 9.37
C ASN A 85 6.95 10.34 10.23
N GLY A 86 7.59 9.22 9.92
CA GLY A 86 7.60 8.02 10.77
C GLY A 86 6.89 6.80 10.20
N ALA A 87 6.43 6.82 8.94
CA ALA A 87 5.92 5.63 8.27
C ALA A 87 7.00 4.53 8.19
N LYS A 88 6.60 3.29 8.35
CA LYS A 88 7.45 2.09 8.23
C LYS A 88 7.05 1.25 7.02
N GLU A 89 5.87 1.49 6.47
CA GLU A 89 5.31 0.79 5.31
C GLU A 89 4.63 1.79 4.39
N ILE A 90 4.80 1.61 3.09
CA ILE A 90 4.29 2.46 2.03
C ILE A 90 3.46 1.63 1.07
N ASP A 91 2.21 2.02 0.85
CA ASP A 91 1.31 1.44 -0.13
C ASP A 91 1.17 2.40 -1.32
N MET A 92 1.88 2.14 -2.41
CA MET A 92 1.78 2.94 -3.63
C MET A 92 0.71 2.41 -4.57
N VAL A 93 0.05 3.29 -5.31
CA VAL A 93 -0.85 2.89 -6.42
C VAL A 93 -0.14 3.08 -7.74
N ILE A 94 -0.18 2.06 -8.63
CA ILE A 94 0.38 2.14 -9.98
C ILE A 94 -0.37 3.15 -10.86
N ASN A 95 0.26 3.63 -11.92
CA ASN A 95 -0.45 4.35 -12.97
C ASN A 95 -1.13 3.33 -13.90
N ILE A 96 -2.45 3.12 -13.69
CA ILE A 96 -3.26 2.16 -14.46
C ILE A 96 -3.30 2.54 -15.94
N GLY A 97 -3.31 3.84 -16.26
CA GLY A 97 -3.26 4.31 -17.64
C GLY A 97 -2.00 3.84 -18.37
N TRP A 98 -0.83 3.88 -17.70
CA TRP A 98 0.40 3.35 -18.29
C TRP A 98 0.33 1.84 -18.51
N LEU A 99 -0.32 1.10 -17.62
CA LEU A 99 -0.53 -0.34 -17.79
C LEU A 99 -1.39 -0.63 -19.02
N LYS A 100 -2.50 0.10 -19.19
CA LYS A 100 -3.38 -0.02 -20.35
C LYS A 100 -2.67 0.35 -21.67
N ASP A 101 -1.78 1.33 -21.63
CA ASP A 101 -0.91 1.74 -22.74
C ASP A 101 0.28 0.80 -22.95
N LYS A 102 0.43 -0.25 -22.11
CA LYS A 102 1.56 -1.21 -22.13
C LYS A 102 2.93 -0.56 -21.90
N ARG A 103 2.96 0.54 -21.17
CA ARG A 103 4.19 1.25 -20.78
C ARG A 103 4.81 0.59 -19.55
N TYR A 104 5.11 -0.67 -19.64
CA TYR A 104 5.56 -1.51 -18.52
C TYR A 104 6.86 -1.01 -17.88
N GLU A 105 7.80 -0.55 -18.71
CA GLU A 105 9.08 0.01 -18.24
C GLU A 105 8.87 1.22 -17.31
N LEU A 106 7.92 2.12 -17.64
CA LEU A 106 7.64 3.28 -16.78
C LEU A 106 7.10 2.87 -15.40
N ILE A 107 6.28 1.82 -15.36
CA ILE A 107 5.73 1.29 -14.09
C ILE A 107 6.85 0.65 -13.28
N GLU A 108 7.67 -0.18 -13.91
CA GLU A 108 8.78 -0.87 -13.26
C GLU A 108 9.80 0.14 -12.69
N ASP A 109 10.17 1.14 -13.48
CA ASP A 109 11.08 2.20 -13.06
C ASP A 109 10.51 3.04 -11.90
N GLU A 110 9.20 3.34 -11.93
CA GLU A 110 8.53 4.01 -10.82
C GLU A 110 8.62 3.19 -9.53
N ILE A 111 8.27 1.89 -9.59
CA ILE A 111 8.33 1.00 -8.42
C ILE A 111 9.78 0.89 -7.90
N LYS A 112 10.76 0.66 -8.78
CA LYS A 112 12.19 0.61 -8.42
C LYS A 112 12.65 1.89 -7.72
N LYS A 113 12.24 3.04 -8.26
CA LYS A 113 12.56 4.33 -7.65
C LYS A 113 11.99 4.46 -6.24
N LEU A 114 10.72 4.14 -6.05
CA LEU A 114 10.08 4.23 -4.74
C LEU A 114 10.69 3.20 -3.77
N LYS A 115 10.98 1.97 -4.23
CA LYS A 115 11.67 0.97 -3.40
C LYS A 115 13.06 1.43 -2.97
N SER A 116 13.81 2.11 -3.85
CA SER A 116 15.11 2.67 -3.49
C SER A 116 15.03 3.72 -2.39
N ILE A 117 13.94 4.50 -2.34
CA ILE A 117 13.66 5.47 -1.28
C ILE A 117 13.25 4.76 0.02
N CYS A 118 12.43 3.72 -0.07
CA CYS A 118 11.99 2.93 1.08
C CYS A 118 13.14 2.19 1.78
N LYS A 119 14.20 1.81 1.05
CA LYS A 119 15.35 1.06 1.60
C LYS A 119 14.92 -0.23 2.30
N ASP A 120 15.11 -0.27 3.62
CA ASP A 120 14.73 -1.37 4.53
C ASP A 120 13.24 -1.36 4.93
N LYS A 121 12.50 -0.35 4.53
CA LYS A 121 11.06 -0.24 4.79
C LYS A 121 10.26 -0.99 3.73
N VAL A 122 9.05 -1.38 4.11
CA VAL A 122 8.14 -2.14 3.25
C VAL A 122 7.52 -1.24 2.20
N LEU A 123 7.58 -1.69 0.94
CA LEU A 123 6.83 -1.13 -0.18
C LEU A 123 5.80 -2.17 -0.66
N LYS A 124 4.53 -1.80 -0.64
CA LYS A 124 3.43 -2.59 -1.22
C LYS A 124 2.90 -1.88 -2.45
N VAL A 125 2.62 -2.63 -3.51
CA VAL A 125 2.20 -2.10 -4.81
C VAL A 125 0.74 -2.45 -5.05
N ILE A 126 -0.15 -1.46 -4.98
CA ILE A 126 -1.58 -1.60 -5.29
C ILE A 126 -1.75 -1.52 -6.80
N ILE A 127 -2.28 -2.59 -7.39
CA ILE A 127 -2.51 -2.67 -8.84
C ILE A 127 -3.96 -2.42 -9.25
N GLU A 128 -4.91 -2.35 -8.32
CA GLU A 128 -6.35 -2.13 -8.51
C GLU A 128 -6.97 -3.15 -9.46
N THR A 129 -7.02 -4.40 -9.03
CA THR A 129 -7.40 -5.58 -9.85
C THR A 129 -8.74 -5.46 -10.54
N CYS A 130 -9.70 -4.69 -9.98
CA CYS A 130 -11.02 -4.52 -10.57
C CYS A 130 -11.02 -3.80 -11.93
N PHE A 131 -9.91 -3.14 -12.30
CA PHE A 131 -9.75 -2.51 -13.62
C PHE A 131 -8.89 -3.33 -14.57
N LEU A 132 -8.37 -4.48 -14.16
CA LEU A 132 -7.37 -5.25 -14.90
C LEU A 132 -7.94 -6.55 -15.45
N THR A 133 -7.43 -6.95 -16.64
CA THR A 133 -7.58 -8.31 -17.14
C THR A 133 -6.60 -9.26 -16.43
N ASP A 134 -6.81 -10.56 -16.53
CA ASP A 134 -5.91 -11.55 -15.91
C ASP A 134 -4.50 -11.47 -16.49
N ASP A 135 -4.35 -11.26 -17.81
CA ASP A 135 -3.04 -11.05 -18.44
C ASP A 135 -2.31 -9.82 -17.87
N GLU A 136 -3.05 -8.74 -17.60
CA GLU A 136 -2.48 -7.53 -16.97
C GLU A 136 -2.08 -7.78 -15.52
N LYS A 137 -2.85 -8.56 -14.76
CA LYS A 137 -2.50 -8.96 -13.39
C LYS A 137 -1.24 -9.82 -13.37
N ILE A 138 -1.13 -10.81 -14.27
CA ILE A 138 0.07 -11.65 -14.42
C ILE A 138 1.28 -10.77 -14.75
N ARG A 139 1.13 -9.85 -15.72
CA ARG A 139 2.20 -8.92 -16.07
C ARG A 139 2.63 -8.07 -14.87
N MET A 140 1.69 -7.66 -14.03
CA MET A 140 2.03 -6.90 -12.83
C MET A 140 2.73 -7.74 -11.76
N CYS A 141 2.44 -9.04 -11.64
CA CYS A 141 3.22 -9.95 -10.78
C CYS A 141 4.69 -9.96 -11.21
N ASP A 142 4.97 -10.11 -12.53
CA ASP A 142 6.33 -10.05 -13.07
C ASP A 142 7.04 -8.73 -12.75
N ILE A 143 6.34 -7.60 -12.98
CA ILE A 143 6.90 -6.26 -12.79
C ILE A 143 7.18 -5.97 -11.31
N VAL A 144 6.25 -6.29 -10.42
CA VAL A 144 6.40 -6.06 -8.98
C VAL A 144 7.56 -6.88 -8.43
N THR A 145 7.67 -8.14 -8.85
CA THR A 145 8.79 -9.04 -8.49
C THR A 145 10.13 -8.50 -9.01
N SER A 146 10.20 -8.16 -10.30
CA SER A 146 11.41 -7.62 -10.96
C SER A 146 11.86 -6.30 -10.33
N ALA A 147 10.91 -5.45 -9.94
CA ALA A 147 11.20 -4.16 -9.29
C ALA A 147 11.64 -4.29 -7.83
N GLY A 148 11.52 -5.48 -7.22
CA GLY A 148 11.95 -5.76 -5.85
C GLY A 148 11.06 -5.15 -4.78
N ALA A 149 9.78 -4.90 -5.07
CA ALA A 149 8.81 -4.52 -4.04
C ALA A 149 8.53 -5.71 -3.11
N ASP A 150 8.08 -5.41 -1.89
CA ASP A 150 7.91 -6.45 -0.86
C ASP A 150 6.56 -7.17 -0.99
N TYR A 151 5.53 -6.49 -1.50
CA TYR A 151 4.18 -7.05 -1.69
C TYR A 151 3.50 -6.49 -2.93
N ILE A 152 2.68 -7.33 -3.58
CA ILE A 152 1.60 -6.91 -4.48
C ILE A 152 0.30 -6.80 -3.68
N LYS A 153 -0.54 -5.81 -3.97
CA LYS A 153 -1.80 -5.57 -3.28
C LYS A 153 -2.92 -5.37 -4.30
N THR A 154 -4.08 -5.97 -4.03
CA THR A 154 -5.17 -5.99 -5.01
C THR A 154 -5.82 -4.64 -5.23
N SER A 155 -6.13 -3.90 -4.14
CA SER A 155 -7.17 -2.87 -4.19
C SER A 155 -6.89 -1.68 -3.27
N THR A 156 -7.33 -0.50 -3.71
CA THR A 156 -7.34 0.71 -2.87
C THR A 156 -8.52 0.70 -1.89
N GLY A 157 -9.60 0.00 -2.19
CA GLY A 157 -10.89 0.10 -1.50
C GLY A 157 -11.78 1.25 -2.03
N PHE A 158 -11.31 2.01 -3.03
CA PHE A 158 -12.04 3.12 -3.67
C PHE A 158 -12.41 2.81 -5.12
N GLY A 159 -12.03 1.64 -5.64
CA GLY A 159 -12.43 1.16 -6.95
C GLY A 159 -13.84 0.57 -6.97
N THR A 160 -14.19 -0.07 -8.07
CA THR A 160 -15.53 -0.66 -8.29
C THR A 160 -15.74 -2.00 -7.59
N ALA A 161 -14.65 -2.69 -7.20
CA ALA A 161 -14.66 -3.95 -6.46
C ALA A 161 -13.37 -4.11 -5.65
N GLY A 162 -13.39 -5.00 -4.66
CA GLY A 162 -12.23 -5.37 -3.86
C GLY A 162 -11.56 -6.68 -4.31
N ALA A 163 -10.75 -7.27 -3.45
CA ALA A 163 -10.06 -8.53 -3.68
C ALA A 163 -11.03 -9.69 -3.89
N THR A 164 -10.66 -10.60 -4.79
CA THR A 164 -11.36 -11.88 -5.01
C THR A 164 -10.45 -13.06 -4.69
N PHE A 165 -11.03 -14.23 -4.43
CA PHE A 165 -10.23 -15.45 -4.27
C PHE A 165 -9.48 -15.82 -5.55
N ASP A 166 -10.04 -15.51 -6.72
CA ASP A 166 -9.39 -15.76 -8.00
C ASP A 166 -8.14 -14.86 -8.17
N ASP A 167 -8.20 -13.59 -7.75
CA ASP A 167 -7.02 -12.70 -7.74
C ASP A 167 -5.90 -13.27 -6.84
N ILE A 168 -6.25 -13.74 -5.65
CA ILE A 168 -5.26 -14.30 -4.70
C ILE A 168 -4.65 -15.59 -5.24
N LYS A 169 -5.47 -16.44 -5.87
CA LYS A 169 -4.98 -17.66 -6.51
C LYS A 169 -4.02 -17.33 -7.66
N LEU A 170 -4.39 -16.40 -8.55
CA LEU A 170 -3.55 -15.94 -9.65
C LEU A 170 -2.21 -15.41 -9.11
N PHE A 171 -2.22 -14.57 -8.09
CA PHE A 171 -0.99 -14.06 -7.50
C PHE A 171 -0.11 -15.17 -6.92
N SER A 172 -0.69 -16.16 -6.23
CA SER A 172 0.08 -17.28 -5.65
C SER A 172 0.75 -18.17 -6.70
N GLU A 173 0.28 -18.14 -7.95
CA GLU A 173 0.83 -18.91 -9.07
C GLU A 173 1.93 -18.14 -9.84
N HIS A 174 1.99 -16.79 -9.69
CA HIS A 174 2.83 -15.93 -10.53
C HIS A 174 3.81 -15.02 -9.75
N ILE A 175 3.81 -15.05 -8.42
CA ILE A 175 4.71 -14.22 -7.60
C ILE A 175 5.77 -15.07 -6.90
#